data_bbb0d95e647af3bf21cb605bcd206737
#
_entry.id   bbb0d95e647af3bf21cb605bcd206737
#
_cell.length_a   1.000
_cell.length_b   1.000
_cell.length_c   1.000
_cell.angle_alpha   90.00
_cell.angle_beta   90.00
_cell.angle_gamma   90.00
#
_symmetry.space_group_name_H-M   'P 1'
#
loop_
_entity.id
_entity.type
_entity.pdbx_description
1 polymer ?
#
loop_
_entity_poly.entity_id
_entity_poly.type
_entity_poly.pdbx_seq_one_letter_code
_entity_poly.pdbx_strand_id
1 'polypeptide(L)'
;MKKNENDSQPSIVKYVESSYAGIHLLKLSRCAIGYVMRGTKYIYYGDERHTINRGEIFYMGVGNHYVEETMEEGKPFEQIVIYYSPTQLQRILLNLNMNFSINITNTHLCDHCRRKNHVAMTASPMMRSFFTHASSYLQDEKFMHDEAAENIKMTELVYLIISQNDGCLKSKVLNNVDTTRDNFEQIIYAHIFSDLSIEKLAEKCNRSLTSFKKELKRHFFMPPHRWCIKQRLIQSRLLLISTSKSISEIGIECTFPNTSHFIKLFKKQYGTTPAIYRNTHCNQLVNSGNITMQENTDSEKDNLSKKRIAL
;
A
#
# COMPACT_ATOMS: atom_id res chain seq x y z
N MET A 1 3.07 -32.15 -8.48
CA MET A 1 3.10 -30.68 -8.51
C MET A 1 3.30 -30.20 -7.08
N LYS A 2 4.44 -29.59 -6.74
CA LYS A 2 4.66 -29.00 -5.42
C LYS A 2 3.74 -27.78 -5.30
N LYS A 3 2.80 -27.79 -4.35
CA LYS A 3 2.07 -26.57 -3.95
C LYS A 3 3.11 -25.54 -3.49
N ASN A 4 3.15 -24.39 -4.11
CA ASN A 4 3.99 -23.29 -3.67
C ASN A 4 3.47 -22.85 -2.28
N GLU A 5 4.35 -22.65 -1.32
CA GLU A 5 4.04 -22.17 0.03
C GLU A 5 3.26 -20.85 0.06
N ASN A 6 3.30 -20.09 -1.03
CA ASN A 6 2.50 -18.86 -1.20
C ASN A 6 1.00 -19.09 -1.48
N ASP A 7 0.57 -20.32 -1.82
CA ASP A 7 -0.85 -20.64 -2.08
C ASP A 7 -1.64 -20.97 -0.78
N SER A 8 -0.97 -21.06 0.37
CA SER A 8 -1.60 -21.43 1.64
C SER A 8 -2.07 -20.23 2.49
N GLN A 9 -1.77 -19.00 2.09
CA GLN A 9 -2.23 -17.82 2.82
C GLN A 9 -3.66 -17.44 2.41
N PRO A 10 -4.53 -17.06 3.38
CA PRO A 10 -5.91 -16.69 3.10
C PRO A 10 -5.98 -15.55 2.08
N SER A 11 -6.99 -15.63 1.20
CA SER A 11 -7.21 -14.60 0.18
C SER A 11 -8.01 -13.41 0.73
N ILE A 12 -8.80 -13.60 1.78
CA ILE A 12 -9.62 -12.56 2.41
C ILE A 12 -9.19 -12.43 3.86
N VAL A 13 -8.80 -11.23 4.28
CA VAL A 13 -8.32 -10.98 5.65
C VAL A 13 -8.94 -9.70 6.20
N LYS A 14 -9.45 -9.76 7.44
CA LYS A 14 -9.81 -8.59 8.22
C LYS A 14 -8.66 -8.21 9.14
N TYR A 15 -8.22 -6.97 9.04
CA TYR A 15 -7.21 -6.39 9.92
C TYR A 15 -7.88 -5.46 10.92
N VAL A 16 -7.45 -5.55 12.16
CA VAL A 16 -7.89 -4.70 13.27
C VAL A 16 -6.64 -4.24 14.02
N GLU A 17 -6.36 -2.94 13.98
CA GLU A 17 -5.20 -2.35 14.65
C GLU A 17 -5.68 -1.50 15.82
N SER A 18 -5.36 -1.94 17.03
CA SER A 18 -5.77 -1.30 18.29
C SER A 18 -4.73 -0.32 18.84
N SER A 19 -3.56 -0.24 18.22
CA SER A 19 -2.48 0.67 18.60
C SER A 19 -1.88 1.34 17.38
N TYR A 20 -1.39 2.56 17.55
CA TYR A 20 -0.71 3.27 16.48
C TYR A 20 0.70 2.71 16.28
N ALA A 21 0.94 2.09 15.12
CA ALA A 21 2.22 1.49 14.77
C ALA A 21 3.17 2.45 14.02
N GLY A 22 2.69 3.64 13.66
CA GLY A 22 3.43 4.57 12.82
C GLY A 22 3.59 4.10 11.38
N ILE A 23 4.48 4.75 10.64
CA ILE A 23 4.76 4.38 9.25
C ILE A 23 5.56 3.07 9.23
N HIS A 24 5.05 2.07 8.52
CA HIS A 24 5.71 0.77 8.40
C HIS A 24 5.74 0.25 6.96
N LEU A 25 6.62 -0.71 6.70
CA LEU A 25 6.79 -1.32 5.40
C LEU A 25 5.87 -2.53 5.24
N LEU A 26 4.92 -2.44 4.32
CA LEU A 26 4.07 -3.54 3.88
C LEU A 26 4.65 -4.17 2.61
N LYS A 27 5.06 -5.44 2.69
CA LYS A 27 5.56 -6.20 1.54
C LYS A 27 4.44 -7.06 0.97
N LEU A 28 4.03 -6.78 -0.25
CA LEU A 28 2.98 -7.54 -0.94
C LEU A 28 3.59 -8.47 -1.98
N SER A 29 3.36 -9.78 -1.84
CA SER A 29 3.66 -10.81 -2.83
C SER A 29 2.49 -11.07 -3.80
N ARG A 30 1.30 -10.62 -3.43
CA ARG A 30 0.06 -10.67 -4.24
C ARG A 30 -0.53 -9.26 -4.33
N CYS A 31 -1.32 -9.00 -5.37
CA CYS A 31 -2.09 -7.76 -5.44
C CYS A 31 -3.15 -7.73 -4.34
N ALA A 32 -3.45 -6.54 -3.86
CA ALA A 32 -4.40 -6.33 -2.79
C ALA A 32 -5.49 -5.33 -3.21
N ILE A 33 -6.75 -5.69 -2.94
CA ILE A 33 -7.90 -4.78 -2.98
C ILE A 33 -8.44 -4.71 -1.56
N GLY A 34 -8.45 -3.52 -0.98
CA GLY A 34 -8.91 -3.33 0.39
C GLY A 34 -10.01 -2.29 0.51
N TYR A 35 -10.71 -2.33 1.64
CA TYR A 35 -11.75 -1.40 2.01
C TYR A 35 -11.56 -0.96 3.45
N VAL A 36 -11.52 0.33 3.70
CA VAL A 36 -11.38 0.90 5.05
C VAL A 36 -12.75 0.97 5.70
N MET A 37 -12.95 0.15 6.72
CA MET A 37 -14.20 0.08 7.49
C MET A 37 -14.27 1.15 8.58
N ARG A 38 -13.11 1.45 9.20
CA ARG A 38 -12.97 2.46 10.28
C ARG A 38 -11.56 3.01 10.33
N GLY A 39 -11.43 4.29 10.67
CA GLY A 39 -10.15 5.00 10.72
C GLY A 39 -9.69 5.47 9.37
N THR A 40 -8.40 5.80 9.28
CA THR A 40 -7.79 6.31 8.06
C THR A 40 -6.48 5.57 7.77
N LYS A 41 -6.29 5.21 6.52
CA LYS A 41 -5.06 4.61 6.01
C LYS A 41 -4.31 5.62 5.14
N TYR A 42 -3.01 5.68 5.30
CA TYR A 42 -2.13 6.48 4.45
C TYR A 42 -1.20 5.57 3.65
N ILE A 43 -0.98 5.91 2.39
CA ILE A 43 0.04 5.28 1.55
C ILE A 43 1.05 6.35 1.15
N TYR A 44 2.32 6.08 1.39
CA TYR A 44 3.43 6.96 1.04
C TYR A 44 4.06 6.51 -0.28
N TYR A 45 4.01 7.37 -1.28
CA TYR A 45 4.57 7.11 -2.59
C TYR A 45 5.46 8.28 -3.03
N GLY A 46 6.77 8.06 -3.06
CA GLY A 46 7.73 9.14 -3.26
C GLY A 46 7.65 10.17 -2.13
N ASP A 47 7.39 11.41 -2.48
CA ASP A 47 7.22 12.52 -1.54
C ASP A 47 5.75 12.81 -1.21
N GLU A 48 4.83 12.06 -1.81
CA GLU A 48 3.40 12.23 -1.62
C GLU A 48 2.84 11.28 -0.56
N ARG A 49 1.91 11.78 0.24
CA ARG A 49 1.07 11.00 1.14
C ARG A 49 -0.34 10.94 0.55
N HIS A 50 -0.83 9.74 0.29
CA HIS A 50 -2.19 9.51 -0.18
C HIS A 50 -3.05 9.05 0.97
N THR A 51 -4.14 9.75 1.22
CA THR A 51 -5.10 9.44 2.27
C THR A 51 -6.20 8.55 1.73
N ILE A 52 -6.57 7.53 2.50
CA ILE A 52 -7.68 6.61 2.24
C ILE A 52 -8.57 6.63 3.48
N ASN A 53 -9.75 7.19 3.33
CA ASN A 53 -10.68 7.39 4.42
C ASN A 53 -11.63 6.20 4.59
N ARG A 54 -12.34 6.17 5.69
CA ARG A 54 -13.46 5.26 5.91
C ARG A 54 -14.43 5.31 4.73
N GLY A 55 -14.84 4.15 4.23
CA GLY A 55 -15.76 4.02 3.10
C GLY A 55 -15.07 4.05 1.73
N GLU A 56 -13.75 4.13 1.70
CA GLU A 56 -12.98 4.07 0.45
C GLU A 56 -12.40 2.68 0.20
N ILE A 57 -12.37 2.32 -1.08
CA ILE A 57 -11.72 1.12 -1.61
C ILE A 57 -10.37 1.50 -2.18
N PHE A 58 -9.37 0.66 -1.97
CA PHE A 58 -8.03 0.86 -2.51
C PHE A 58 -7.51 -0.40 -3.21
N TYR A 59 -6.61 -0.17 -4.15
CA TYR A 59 -5.79 -1.19 -4.80
C TYR A 59 -4.32 -0.92 -4.50
N MET A 60 -3.57 -1.98 -4.22
CA MET A 60 -2.12 -1.98 -4.11
C MET A 60 -1.54 -3.15 -4.91
N GLY A 61 -0.64 -2.86 -5.82
CA GLY A 61 0.07 -3.86 -6.60
C GLY A 61 1.13 -4.61 -5.79
N VAL A 62 1.69 -5.67 -6.36
CA VAL A 62 2.84 -6.38 -5.79
C VAL A 62 4.00 -5.41 -5.56
N GLY A 63 4.71 -5.58 -4.44
CA GLY A 63 5.88 -4.78 -4.10
C GLY A 63 5.89 -4.25 -2.68
N ASN A 64 6.72 -3.24 -2.46
CA ASN A 64 6.91 -2.60 -1.16
C ASN A 64 6.11 -1.30 -1.08
N HIS A 65 5.25 -1.20 -0.07
CA HIS A 65 4.43 -0.03 0.20
C HIS A 65 4.72 0.46 1.61
N TYR A 66 4.87 1.77 1.77
CA TYR A 66 4.91 2.38 3.09
C TYR A 66 3.51 2.85 3.45
N VAL A 67 3.01 2.33 4.56
CA VAL A 67 1.65 2.58 5.01
C VAL A 67 1.63 3.03 6.46
N GLU A 68 0.57 3.71 6.83
CA GLU A 68 0.28 4.14 8.18
C GLU A 68 -1.23 4.03 8.38
N GLU A 69 -1.65 3.48 9.50
CA GLU A 69 -3.05 3.37 9.90
C GLU A 69 -3.29 4.21 11.16
N THR A 70 -4.35 5.00 11.15
CA THR A 70 -4.76 5.81 12.29
C THR A 70 -6.16 5.46 12.74
N MET A 71 -6.32 5.42 14.06
CA MET A 71 -7.60 5.16 14.71
C MET A 71 -8.54 6.37 14.61
N GLU A 72 -9.84 6.13 14.78
CA GLU A 72 -10.86 7.15 14.80
C GLU A 72 -11.58 7.13 16.15
N GLU A 73 -11.62 8.27 16.86
CA GLU A 73 -12.34 8.41 18.14
C GLU A 73 -11.99 7.34 19.19
N GLY A 74 -10.72 6.92 19.28
CA GLY A 74 -10.27 5.89 20.20
C GLY A 74 -10.73 4.45 19.86
N LYS A 75 -11.38 4.26 18.71
CA LYS A 75 -11.76 2.94 18.20
C LYS A 75 -10.68 2.39 17.27
N PRO A 76 -10.47 1.06 17.25
CA PRO A 76 -9.47 0.42 16.39
C PRO A 76 -9.66 0.80 14.91
N PHE A 77 -8.55 0.92 14.19
CA PHE A 77 -8.57 0.92 12.74
C PHE A 77 -9.03 -0.45 12.24
N GLU A 78 -9.93 -0.48 11.26
CA GLU A 78 -10.42 -1.73 10.67
C GLU A 78 -10.42 -1.65 9.14
N GLN A 79 -9.90 -2.69 8.50
CA GLN A 79 -9.98 -2.88 7.05
C GLN A 79 -10.20 -4.34 6.68
N ILE A 80 -10.81 -4.57 5.52
CA ILE A 80 -10.84 -5.88 4.87
C ILE A 80 -9.97 -5.80 3.63
N VAL A 81 -9.10 -6.77 3.43
CA VAL A 81 -8.20 -6.84 2.27
C VAL A 81 -8.38 -8.19 1.59
N ILE A 82 -8.54 -8.14 0.28
CA ILE A 82 -8.60 -9.31 -0.59
C ILE A 82 -7.33 -9.37 -1.41
N TYR A 83 -6.59 -10.46 -1.25
CA TYR A 83 -5.33 -10.73 -1.96
C TYR A 83 -5.56 -11.67 -3.12
N TYR A 84 -4.93 -11.40 -4.25
CA TYR A 84 -5.01 -12.26 -5.42
C TYR A 84 -3.72 -12.27 -6.24
N SER A 85 -3.49 -13.37 -6.92
CA SER A 85 -2.43 -13.50 -7.92
C SER A 85 -2.95 -13.16 -9.33
N PRO A 86 -2.09 -12.76 -10.27
CA PRO A 86 -2.47 -12.56 -11.67
C PRO A 86 -3.13 -13.81 -12.28
N THR A 87 -2.63 -15.01 -11.95
CA THR A 87 -3.18 -16.28 -12.43
C THR A 87 -4.60 -16.53 -11.91
N GLN A 88 -4.86 -16.22 -10.64
CA GLN A 88 -6.19 -16.34 -10.04
C GLN A 88 -7.18 -15.37 -10.70
N LEU A 89 -6.79 -14.11 -10.89
CA LEU A 89 -7.59 -13.12 -11.59
C LEU A 89 -7.89 -13.55 -13.02
N GLN A 90 -6.89 -14.06 -13.76
CA GLN A 90 -7.09 -14.54 -15.13
C GLN A 90 -8.14 -15.66 -15.21
N ARG A 91 -8.12 -16.63 -14.27
CA ARG A 91 -9.15 -17.68 -14.21
C ARG A 91 -10.55 -17.11 -13.96
N ILE A 92 -10.67 -16.14 -13.06
CA ILE A 92 -11.94 -15.47 -12.76
C ILE A 92 -12.48 -14.74 -13.99
N LEU A 93 -11.65 -13.96 -14.68
CA LEU A 93 -12.05 -13.22 -15.88
C LEU A 93 -12.46 -14.15 -17.01
N LEU A 94 -11.74 -15.27 -17.24
CA LEU A 94 -12.13 -16.28 -18.20
C LEU A 94 -13.48 -16.89 -17.85
N ASN A 95 -13.70 -17.25 -16.58
CA ASN A 95 -14.99 -17.78 -16.11
C ASN A 95 -16.13 -16.79 -16.36
N LEU A 96 -15.97 -15.52 -15.97
CA LEU A 96 -16.96 -14.48 -16.18
C LEU A 96 -17.29 -14.26 -17.65
N ASN A 97 -16.29 -14.30 -18.53
CA ASN A 97 -16.50 -14.17 -19.97
C ASN A 97 -17.18 -15.40 -20.56
N MET A 98 -16.69 -16.60 -20.30
CA MET A 98 -17.16 -17.84 -20.95
C MET A 98 -18.51 -18.30 -20.43
N ASN A 99 -18.76 -18.25 -19.13
CA ASN A 99 -19.97 -18.78 -18.52
C ASN A 99 -21.09 -17.75 -18.33
N PHE A 100 -20.74 -16.47 -18.27
CA PHE A 100 -21.72 -15.39 -18.06
C PHE A 100 -21.76 -14.37 -19.20
N SER A 101 -20.99 -14.60 -20.27
CA SER A 101 -20.93 -13.73 -21.46
C SER A 101 -20.63 -12.24 -21.12
N ILE A 102 -19.86 -12.01 -20.04
CA ILE A 102 -19.51 -10.66 -19.62
C ILE A 102 -18.39 -10.14 -20.53
N ASN A 103 -18.64 -9.05 -21.23
CA ASN A 103 -17.64 -8.40 -22.06
C ASN A 103 -16.66 -7.59 -21.19
N ILE A 104 -15.40 -7.97 -21.23
CA ILE A 104 -14.33 -7.35 -20.43
C ILE A 104 -13.55 -6.39 -21.30
N THR A 105 -13.78 -5.10 -21.11
CA THR A 105 -13.09 -4.03 -21.82
C THR A 105 -12.35 -3.12 -20.83
N ASN A 106 -11.20 -2.60 -21.26
CA ASN A 106 -10.44 -1.60 -20.52
C ASN A 106 -10.05 -0.48 -21.49
N THR A 107 -10.82 0.59 -21.46
CA THR A 107 -10.58 1.77 -22.31
C THR A 107 -10.01 2.95 -21.52
N HIS A 108 -9.87 2.79 -20.18
CA HIS A 108 -9.36 3.84 -19.31
C HIS A 108 -7.85 4.05 -19.47
N LEU A 109 -7.49 5.25 -19.92
CA LEU A 109 -6.09 5.69 -20.07
C LEU A 109 -5.89 6.98 -19.29
N CYS A 110 -5.12 6.93 -18.19
CA CYS A 110 -4.70 8.13 -17.49
C CYS A 110 -3.27 8.01 -16.98
N ASP A 111 -2.60 9.14 -16.85
CA ASP A 111 -1.22 9.19 -16.36
C ASP A 111 -1.08 8.71 -14.91
N HIS A 112 -2.11 8.91 -14.07
CA HIS A 112 -2.12 8.44 -12.71
C HIS A 112 -2.01 6.91 -12.65
N CYS A 113 -2.83 6.19 -13.41
CA CYS A 113 -2.79 4.72 -13.46
C CYS A 113 -1.45 4.19 -13.99
N ARG A 114 -0.79 4.92 -14.88
CA ARG A 114 0.50 4.51 -15.45
C ARG A 114 1.66 4.65 -14.46
N ARG A 115 1.60 5.63 -13.55
CA ARG A 115 2.74 6.03 -12.71
C ARG A 115 2.70 5.50 -11.29
N LYS A 116 1.51 5.21 -10.74
CA LYS A 116 1.35 4.82 -9.33
C LYS A 116 0.96 3.35 -9.19
N ASN A 117 1.59 2.65 -8.27
CA ASN A 117 1.28 1.23 -7.97
C ASN A 117 0.12 1.08 -6.96
N HIS A 118 -0.68 2.12 -6.78
CA HIS A 118 -1.87 2.13 -5.94
C HIS A 118 -2.93 3.05 -6.52
N VAL A 119 -4.18 2.80 -6.13
CA VAL A 119 -5.34 3.63 -6.43
C VAL A 119 -6.26 3.59 -5.22
N ALA A 120 -6.92 4.71 -4.90
CA ALA A 120 -7.98 4.77 -3.91
C ALA A 120 -9.16 5.57 -4.48
N MET A 121 -10.38 5.17 -4.09
CA MET A 121 -11.61 5.84 -4.51
C MET A 121 -12.76 5.52 -3.55
N THR A 122 -13.77 6.36 -3.53
CA THR A 122 -14.99 6.09 -2.77
C THR A 122 -15.67 4.81 -3.29
N ALA A 123 -15.98 3.88 -2.39
CA ALA A 123 -16.66 2.66 -2.75
C ALA A 123 -18.12 2.93 -3.15
N SER A 124 -18.59 2.29 -4.24
CA SER A 124 -20.00 2.32 -4.62
C SER A 124 -20.88 1.65 -3.56
N PRO A 125 -22.19 1.91 -3.52
CA PRO A 125 -23.09 1.23 -2.58
C PRO A 125 -22.99 -0.29 -2.64
N MET A 126 -22.89 -0.87 -3.84
CA MET A 126 -22.72 -2.32 -4.03
C MET A 126 -21.40 -2.83 -3.45
N MET A 127 -20.29 -2.11 -3.65
CA MET A 127 -19.01 -2.48 -3.06
C MET A 127 -19.03 -2.38 -1.53
N ARG A 128 -19.66 -1.35 -0.97
CA ARG A 128 -19.83 -1.25 0.49
C ARG A 128 -20.61 -2.43 1.06
N SER A 129 -21.74 -2.79 0.41
CA SER A 129 -22.53 -3.97 0.79
C SER A 129 -21.70 -5.24 0.71
N PHE A 130 -20.94 -5.43 -0.37
CA PHE A 130 -20.02 -6.57 -0.52
C PHE A 130 -19.04 -6.70 0.66
N PHE A 131 -18.33 -5.63 1.02
CA PHE A 131 -17.35 -5.68 2.12
C PHE A 131 -18.01 -5.88 3.49
N THR A 132 -19.21 -5.36 3.69
CA THR A 132 -20.00 -5.62 4.91
C THR A 132 -20.34 -7.11 5.02
N HIS A 133 -20.82 -7.74 3.94
CA HIS A 133 -21.09 -9.17 3.92
C HIS A 133 -19.80 -10.00 4.02
N ALA A 134 -18.73 -9.60 3.37
CA ALA A 134 -17.43 -10.28 3.50
C ALA A 134 -16.94 -10.28 4.96
N SER A 135 -17.18 -9.21 5.72
CA SER A 135 -16.88 -9.17 7.16
C SER A 135 -17.64 -10.23 7.95
N SER A 136 -18.91 -10.49 7.61
CA SER A 136 -19.71 -11.53 8.28
C SER A 136 -19.19 -12.94 7.98
N TYR A 137 -18.72 -13.20 6.76
CA TYR A 137 -18.08 -14.48 6.41
C TYR A 137 -16.85 -14.76 7.25
N LEU A 138 -16.06 -13.73 7.57
CA LEU A 138 -14.85 -13.88 8.38
C LEU A 138 -15.13 -14.07 9.89
N GLN A 139 -16.38 -13.92 10.32
CA GLN A 139 -16.81 -14.17 11.70
C GLN A 139 -17.37 -15.58 11.89
N ASP A 140 -17.69 -16.28 10.82
CA ASP A 140 -18.22 -17.63 10.86
C ASP A 140 -17.09 -18.64 10.64
N GLU A 141 -16.76 -19.43 11.67
CA GLU A 141 -15.68 -20.43 11.66
C GLU A 141 -15.82 -21.44 10.51
N LYS A 142 -17.05 -21.72 10.06
CA LYS A 142 -17.32 -22.65 8.97
C LYS A 142 -16.84 -22.14 7.61
N PHE A 143 -16.88 -20.83 7.40
CA PHE A 143 -16.52 -20.19 6.13
C PHE A 143 -15.15 -19.52 6.17
N MET A 144 -14.60 -19.35 7.37
CA MET A 144 -13.27 -18.76 7.55
C MET A 144 -12.21 -19.68 6.91
N HIS A 145 -11.48 -19.17 5.92
CA HIS A 145 -10.47 -19.91 5.15
C HIS A 145 -11.00 -21.06 4.28
N ASP A 146 -12.30 -21.09 3.98
CA ASP A 146 -12.85 -21.99 2.97
C ASP A 146 -12.48 -21.49 1.56
N GLU A 147 -11.71 -22.29 0.82
CA GLU A 147 -11.20 -21.93 -0.51
C GLU A 147 -12.34 -21.65 -1.51
N ALA A 148 -13.45 -22.37 -1.43
CA ALA A 148 -14.59 -22.19 -2.31
C ALA A 148 -15.30 -20.86 -2.01
N ALA A 149 -15.53 -20.56 -0.72
CA ALA A 149 -16.12 -19.30 -0.29
C ALA A 149 -15.26 -18.10 -0.68
N GLU A 150 -13.94 -18.20 -0.48
CA GLU A 150 -12.99 -17.14 -0.89
C GLU A 150 -13.02 -16.91 -2.42
N ASN A 151 -13.03 -17.97 -3.23
CA ASN A 151 -13.10 -17.87 -4.69
C ASN A 151 -14.43 -17.26 -5.18
N ILE A 152 -15.55 -17.61 -4.54
CA ILE A 152 -16.87 -17.01 -4.85
C ILE A 152 -16.84 -15.51 -4.54
N LYS A 153 -16.37 -15.13 -3.35
CA LYS A 153 -16.27 -13.72 -2.95
C LYS A 153 -15.31 -12.93 -3.84
N MET A 154 -14.19 -13.53 -4.22
CA MET A 154 -13.26 -12.90 -5.14
C MET A 154 -13.90 -12.68 -6.53
N THR A 155 -14.65 -13.67 -7.03
CA THR A 155 -15.36 -13.58 -8.32
C THR A 155 -16.42 -12.47 -8.26
N GLU A 156 -17.19 -12.38 -7.18
CA GLU A 156 -18.17 -11.31 -6.95
C GLU A 156 -17.51 -9.92 -6.97
N LEU A 157 -16.39 -9.74 -6.23
CA LEU A 157 -15.67 -8.46 -6.21
C LEU A 157 -15.16 -8.07 -7.59
N VAL A 158 -14.52 -9.02 -8.31
CA VAL A 158 -14.02 -8.77 -9.67
C VAL A 158 -15.18 -8.38 -10.59
N TYR A 159 -16.31 -9.08 -10.52
CA TYR A 159 -17.50 -8.72 -11.29
C TYR A 159 -17.99 -7.30 -10.99
N LEU A 160 -18.09 -6.92 -9.71
CA LEU A 160 -18.48 -5.57 -9.31
C LEU A 160 -17.52 -4.50 -9.86
N ILE A 161 -16.21 -4.78 -9.88
CA ILE A 161 -15.22 -3.85 -10.39
C ILE A 161 -15.31 -3.69 -11.91
N ILE A 162 -15.43 -4.79 -12.66
CA ILE A 162 -15.47 -4.73 -14.13
C ILE A 162 -16.79 -4.21 -14.68
N SER A 163 -17.89 -4.37 -13.93
CA SER A 163 -19.23 -3.90 -14.31
C SER A 163 -19.44 -2.39 -14.07
N GLN A 164 -18.51 -1.73 -13.38
CA GLN A 164 -18.56 -0.27 -13.22
C GLN A 164 -18.05 0.43 -14.48
N ASN A 165 -18.40 1.72 -14.58
CA ASN A 165 -17.82 2.59 -15.63
C ASN A 165 -16.29 2.56 -15.57
N ASP A 166 -15.67 2.72 -16.73
CA ASP A 166 -14.21 2.75 -16.84
C ASP A 166 -13.59 3.75 -15.85
N GLY A 167 -12.63 3.26 -15.09
CA GLY A 167 -11.97 4.04 -14.04
C GLY A 167 -10.62 3.44 -13.61
N CYS A 168 -9.94 4.16 -12.75
CA CYS A 168 -8.60 3.78 -12.32
C CYS A 168 -8.55 2.39 -11.63
N LEU A 169 -9.52 2.06 -10.80
CA LEU A 169 -9.56 0.76 -10.10
C LEU A 169 -9.71 -0.41 -11.09
N LYS A 170 -10.69 -0.32 -12.00
CA LYS A 170 -10.91 -1.31 -13.06
C LYS A 170 -9.67 -1.48 -13.92
N SER A 171 -9.08 -0.35 -14.35
CA SER A 171 -7.86 -0.36 -15.16
C SER A 171 -6.70 -1.03 -14.44
N LYS A 172 -6.49 -0.74 -13.14
CA LYS A 172 -5.43 -1.39 -12.34
C LYS A 172 -5.64 -2.88 -12.20
N VAL A 173 -6.85 -3.32 -11.91
CA VAL A 173 -7.19 -4.74 -11.79
C VAL A 173 -6.97 -5.45 -13.13
N LEU A 174 -7.47 -4.91 -14.24
CA LEU A 174 -7.39 -5.55 -15.55
C LEU A 174 -5.97 -5.54 -16.13
N ASN A 175 -5.18 -4.51 -15.89
CA ASN A 175 -3.79 -4.45 -16.37
C ASN A 175 -2.87 -5.50 -15.73
N ASN A 176 -3.25 -6.06 -14.58
CA ASN A 176 -2.50 -7.15 -13.94
C ASN A 176 -2.73 -8.54 -14.56
N VAL A 177 -3.61 -8.67 -15.52
CA VAL A 177 -3.84 -9.94 -16.24
C VAL A 177 -2.78 -10.19 -17.32
N ASP A 178 -2.19 -9.13 -17.86
CA ASP A 178 -1.14 -9.24 -18.87
C ASP A 178 0.20 -9.57 -18.21
N THR A 179 0.38 -10.86 -17.92
CA THR A 179 1.59 -11.41 -17.27
C THR A 179 2.87 -11.16 -18.07
N THR A 180 2.75 -10.74 -19.34
CA THR A 180 3.90 -10.43 -20.19
C THR A 180 4.37 -8.99 -20.04
N ARG A 181 3.49 -8.07 -19.71
CA ARG A 181 3.78 -6.62 -19.65
C ARG A 181 4.17 -6.12 -18.26
N ASP A 182 3.54 -6.67 -17.21
CA ASP A 182 3.61 -6.10 -15.85
C ASP A 182 4.58 -6.84 -14.91
N ASN A 183 5.14 -7.97 -15.33
CA ASN A 183 6.10 -8.71 -14.52
C ASN A 183 7.38 -7.89 -14.26
N PHE A 184 7.72 -6.97 -15.17
CA PHE A 184 8.90 -6.12 -15.04
C PHE A 184 8.81 -5.16 -13.84
N GLU A 185 7.74 -4.35 -13.75
CA GLU A 185 7.56 -3.42 -12.64
C GLU A 185 7.39 -4.16 -11.31
N GLN A 186 6.63 -5.24 -11.29
CA GLN A 186 6.42 -6.06 -10.10
C GLN A 186 7.73 -6.65 -9.56
N ILE A 187 8.56 -7.22 -10.43
CA ILE A 187 9.87 -7.75 -10.06
C ILE A 187 10.76 -6.64 -9.51
N ILE A 188 10.77 -5.48 -10.17
CA ILE A 188 11.54 -4.33 -9.73
C ILE A 188 11.10 -3.89 -8.33
N TYR A 189 9.80 -3.69 -8.08
CA TYR A 189 9.30 -3.26 -6.78
C TYR A 189 9.50 -4.31 -5.68
N ALA A 190 9.39 -5.60 -6.01
CA ALA A 190 9.64 -6.67 -5.05
C ALA A 190 11.10 -6.74 -4.59
N HIS A 191 12.04 -6.31 -5.43
CA HIS A 191 13.47 -6.46 -5.18
C HIS A 191 14.24 -5.15 -4.99
N ILE A 192 13.58 -4.00 -5.01
CA ILE A 192 14.24 -2.69 -4.98
C ILE A 192 15.08 -2.44 -3.72
N PHE A 193 14.69 -3.03 -2.59
CA PHE A 193 15.40 -2.92 -1.31
C PHE A 193 16.18 -4.20 -0.98
N SER A 194 16.30 -5.12 -1.93
CA SER A 194 17.25 -6.22 -1.81
C SER A 194 18.63 -5.76 -2.26
N ASP A 195 19.67 -6.40 -1.73
CA ASP A 195 21.08 -6.13 -2.11
C ASP A 195 21.43 -6.77 -3.48
N LEU A 196 20.48 -6.75 -4.40
CA LEU A 196 20.67 -7.27 -5.75
C LEU A 196 21.33 -6.22 -6.64
N SER A 197 22.34 -6.66 -7.38
CA SER A 197 22.92 -5.84 -8.43
C SER A 197 21.95 -5.64 -9.60
N ILE A 198 22.18 -4.63 -10.42
CA ILE A 198 21.36 -4.33 -11.60
C ILE A 198 21.36 -5.53 -12.58
N GLU A 199 22.47 -6.26 -12.68
CA GLU A 199 22.61 -7.47 -13.49
C GLU A 199 21.66 -8.56 -13.00
N LYS A 200 21.66 -8.83 -11.68
CA LYS A 200 20.74 -9.82 -11.07
C LYS A 200 19.27 -9.43 -11.18
N LEU A 201 18.98 -8.13 -11.13
CA LEU A 201 17.61 -7.64 -11.40
C LEU A 201 17.20 -7.86 -12.86
N ALA A 202 18.13 -7.65 -13.80
CA ALA A 202 17.88 -7.93 -15.22
C ALA A 202 17.61 -9.42 -15.47
N GLU A 203 18.40 -10.33 -14.86
CA GLU A 203 18.18 -11.77 -14.89
C GLU A 203 16.80 -12.17 -14.35
N LYS A 204 16.40 -11.62 -13.19
CA LYS A 204 15.07 -11.88 -12.63
C LYS A 204 13.92 -11.40 -13.54
N CYS A 205 14.17 -10.36 -14.32
CA CYS A 205 13.23 -9.89 -15.33
C CYS A 205 13.32 -10.67 -16.65
N ASN A 206 14.15 -11.72 -16.75
CA ASN A 206 14.42 -12.48 -17.99
C ASN A 206 14.84 -11.57 -19.15
N ARG A 207 15.73 -10.59 -18.87
CA ARG A 207 16.18 -9.60 -19.85
C ARG A 207 17.71 -9.48 -19.87
N SER A 208 18.26 -9.15 -21.03
CA SER A 208 19.64 -8.71 -21.12
C SER A 208 19.79 -7.36 -20.37
N LEU A 209 20.98 -7.07 -19.83
CA LEU A 209 21.28 -5.83 -19.11
C LEU A 209 20.95 -4.58 -19.95
N THR A 210 21.21 -4.62 -21.24
CA THR A 210 20.90 -3.52 -22.17
C THR A 210 19.39 -3.29 -22.33
N SER A 211 18.63 -4.35 -22.55
CA SER A 211 17.18 -4.31 -22.64
C SER A 211 16.55 -3.85 -21.33
N PHE A 212 17.05 -4.36 -20.20
CA PHE A 212 16.61 -3.98 -18.86
C PHE A 212 16.81 -2.47 -18.61
N LYS A 213 17.99 -1.93 -18.88
CA LYS A 213 18.28 -0.49 -18.73
C LYS A 213 17.38 0.39 -19.59
N LYS A 214 17.13 -0.01 -20.84
CA LYS A 214 16.24 0.70 -21.77
C LYS A 214 14.80 0.71 -21.25
N GLU A 215 14.32 -0.43 -20.80
CA GLU A 215 12.95 -0.57 -20.30
C GLU A 215 12.74 0.16 -18.98
N LEU A 216 13.67 0.05 -18.04
CA LEU A 216 13.61 0.77 -16.78
C LEU A 216 13.61 2.30 -17.01
N LYS A 217 14.43 2.79 -17.95
CA LYS A 217 14.41 4.21 -18.34
C LYS A 217 13.06 4.61 -18.96
N ARG A 218 12.42 3.73 -19.72
CA ARG A 218 11.09 3.96 -20.32
C ARG A 218 10.00 4.05 -19.26
N HIS A 219 10.02 3.15 -18.25
CA HIS A 219 9.01 3.11 -17.18
C HIS A 219 9.19 4.21 -16.15
N PHE A 220 10.41 4.45 -15.70
CA PHE A 220 10.69 5.38 -14.59
C PHE A 220 11.32 6.72 -15.02
N PHE A 221 11.47 6.94 -16.32
CA PHE A 221 12.00 8.19 -16.93
C PHE A 221 13.39 8.62 -16.39
N MET A 222 14.15 7.69 -15.83
CA MET A 222 15.50 7.93 -15.34
C MET A 222 16.39 6.68 -15.42
N PRO A 223 17.73 6.85 -15.41
CA PRO A 223 18.65 5.71 -15.42
C PRO A 223 18.49 4.82 -14.17
N PRO A 224 18.73 3.49 -14.29
CA PRO A 224 18.58 2.51 -13.20
C PRO A 224 19.24 2.92 -11.90
N HIS A 225 20.52 3.27 -11.95
CA HIS A 225 21.28 3.66 -10.77
C HIS A 225 20.67 4.87 -10.03
N ARG A 226 20.23 5.89 -10.78
CA ARG A 226 19.57 7.07 -10.21
C ARG A 226 18.23 6.71 -9.58
N TRP A 227 17.49 5.84 -10.23
CA TRP A 227 16.21 5.38 -9.72
C TRP A 227 16.37 4.58 -8.40
N CYS A 228 17.31 3.61 -8.35
CA CYS A 228 17.60 2.87 -7.13
C CYS A 228 18.00 3.79 -5.97
N ILE A 229 18.90 4.75 -6.21
CA ILE A 229 19.29 5.74 -5.19
C ILE A 229 18.07 6.54 -4.70
N LYS A 230 17.23 7.01 -5.62
CA LYS A 230 16.00 7.75 -5.26
C LYS A 230 15.10 6.92 -4.35
N GLN A 231 14.88 5.66 -4.66
CA GLN A 231 14.04 4.78 -3.82
C GLN A 231 14.65 4.52 -2.45
N ARG A 232 15.96 4.27 -2.38
CA ARG A 232 16.69 4.12 -1.10
C ARG A 232 16.60 5.39 -0.23
N LEU A 233 16.66 6.57 -0.85
CA LEU A 233 16.50 7.85 -0.14
C LEU A 233 15.05 8.05 0.36
N ILE A 234 14.04 7.66 -0.41
CA ILE A 234 12.64 7.69 0.03
C ILE A 234 12.46 6.77 1.24
N GLN A 235 12.98 5.53 1.18
CA GLN A 235 12.94 4.62 2.31
C GLN A 235 13.63 5.20 3.55
N SER A 236 14.85 5.72 3.37
CA SER A 236 15.59 6.29 4.50
C SER A 236 14.87 7.46 5.14
N ARG A 237 14.21 8.31 4.36
CA ARG A 237 13.39 9.41 4.85
C ARG A 237 12.24 8.89 5.75
N LEU A 238 11.54 7.85 5.32
CA LEU A 238 10.46 7.26 6.09
C LEU A 238 10.97 6.62 7.38
N LEU A 239 12.07 5.88 7.33
CA LEU A 239 12.71 5.30 8.51
C LEU A 239 13.20 6.35 9.52
N LEU A 240 13.63 7.51 9.05
CA LEU A 240 14.05 8.62 9.90
C LEU A 240 12.91 9.15 10.78
N ILE A 241 11.69 9.21 10.28
CA ILE A 241 10.53 9.74 11.00
C ILE A 241 9.74 8.67 11.75
N SER A 242 9.85 7.40 11.34
CA SER A 242 9.05 6.29 11.89
C SER A 242 9.82 5.41 12.89
N THR A 243 11.14 5.56 13.03
CA THR A 243 11.95 4.71 13.89
C THR A 243 12.97 5.50 14.70
N SER A 244 13.43 4.91 15.81
CA SER A 244 14.54 5.42 16.62
C SER A 244 15.91 4.96 16.14
N LYS A 245 16.03 4.21 15.02
CA LYS A 245 17.28 3.71 14.47
C LYS A 245 18.28 4.84 14.24
N SER A 246 19.56 4.60 14.49
CA SER A 246 20.62 5.56 14.22
C SER A 246 20.73 5.88 12.72
N ILE A 247 21.33 7.02 12.38
CA ILE A 247 21.55 7.41 10.98
C ILE A 247 22.40 6.36 10.24
N SER A 248 23.36 5.74 10.94
CA SER A 248 24.20 4.68 10.38
C SER A 248 23.41 3.41 10.07
N GLU A 249 22.59 2.94 11.02
CA GLU A 249 21.73 1.77 10.83
C GLU A 249 20.75 1.96 9.66
N ILE A 250 20.14 3.14 9.54
CA ILE A 250 19.26 3.46 8.40
C ILE A 250 20.05 3.45 7.08
N GLY A 251 21.27 3.99 7.07
CA GLY A 251 22.13 3.93 5.90
C GLY A 251 22.42 2.51 5.43
N ILE A 252 22.74 1.62 6.36
CA ILE A 252 23.00 0.19 6.10
C ILE A 252 21.72 -0.50 5.60
N GLU A 253 20.60 -0.33 6.31
CA GLU A 253 19.33 -0.95 5.95
C GLU A 253 18.83 -0.51 4.55
N CYS A 254 19.11 0.74 4.18
CA CYS A 254 18.82 1.25 2.85
C CYS A 254 19.91 0.92 1.82
N THR A 255 20.84 0.01 2.15
CA THR A 255 21.88 -0.50 1.25
C THR A 255 22.82 0.58 0.67
N PHE A 256 23.14 1.63 1.46
CA PHE A 256 24.18 2.57 1.10
C PHE A 256 25.56 2.02 1.46
N PRO A 257 26.60 2.24 0.61
CA PRO A 257 27.93 1.67 0.84
C PRO A 257 28.58 2.14 2.16
N ASN A 258 28.27 3.36 2.60
CA ASN A 258 28.69 3.91 3.88
C ASN A 258 27.79 5.09 4.29
N THR A 259 27.84 5.43 5.57
CA THR A 259 27.02 6.51 6.16
C THR A 259 27.32 7.89 5.56
N SER A 260 28.57 8.18 5.24
CA SER A 260 28.96 9.47 4.64
C SER A 260 28.36 9.66 3.25
N HIS A 261 28.36 8.61 2.43
CA HIS A 261 27.75 8.62 1.11
C HIS A 261 26.21 8.81 1.23
N PHE A 262 25.58 8.11 2.18
CA PHE A 262 24.17 8.29 2.49
C PHE A 262 23.85 9.75 2.84
N ILE A 263 24.54 10.33 3.82
CA ILE A 263 24.32 11.71 4.28
C ILE A 263 24.48 12.71 3.12
N LYS A 264 25.51 12.54 2.29
CA LYS A 264 25.75 13.41 1.13
C LYS A 264 24.60 13.36 0.12
N LEU A 265 24.13 12.16 -0.23
CA LEU A 265 23.04 11.97 -1.19
C LEU A 265 21.70 12.44 -0.62
N PHE A 266 21.43 12.18 0.66
CA PHE A 266 20.24 12.64 1.36
C PHE A 266 20.17 14.17 1.37
N LYS A 267 21.27 14.84 1.78
CA LYS A 267 21.35 16.31 1.76
C LYS A 267 21.17 16.88 0.34
N LYS A 268 21.70 16.22 -0.67
CA LYS A 268 21.52 16.64 -2.07
C LYS A 268 20.07 16.53 -2.51
N GLN A 269 19.34 15.49 -2.06
CA GLN A 269 17.95 15.23 -2.45
C GLN A 269 16.95 16.10 -1.69
N TYR A 270 17.15 16.27 -0.36
CA TYR A 270 16.17 16.90 0.54
C TYR A 270 16.63 18.26 1.11
N GLY A 271 17.78 18.76 0.71
CA GLY A 271 18.30 20.07 1.14
C GLY A 271 18.90 20.10 2.55
N THR A 272 18.69 19.06 3.36
CA THR A 272 19.13 18.98 4.77
C THR A 272 19.72 17.61 5.11
N THR A 273 20.48 17.53 6.21
CA THR A 273 21.04 16.24 6.65
C THR A 273 19.97 15.34 7.27
N PRO A 274 20.18 13.99 7.26
CA PRO A 274 19.24 13.05 7.88
C PRO A 274 18.94 13.37 9.36
N ALA A 275 19.93 13.80 10.13
CA ALA A 275 19.76 14.15 11.54
C ALA A 275 18.88 15.39 11.73
N ILE A 276 19.11 16.45 10.97
CA ILE A 276 18.28 17.65 11.01
C ILE A 276 16.87 17.33 10.54
N TYR A 277 16.74 16.54 9.45
CA TYR A 277 15.44 16.11 8.92
C TYR A 277 14.61 15.38 9.99
N ARG A 278 15.23 14.44 10.72
CA ARG A 278 14.58 13.73 11.84
C ARG A 278 14.07 14.70 12.89
N ASN A 279 14.95 15.56 13.40
CA ASN A 279 14.62 16.48 14.49
C ASN A 279 13.45 17.43 14.11
N THR A 280 13.45 17.92 12.87
CA THR A 280 12.39 18.82 12.40
C THR A 280 11.03 18.10 12.32
N HIS A 281 10.98 16.86 11.86
CA HIS A 281 9.71 16.15 11.64
C HIS A 281 9.21 15.40 12.88
N CYS A 282 10.10 14.91 13.76
CA CYS A 282 9.67 14.34 15.04
C CYS A 282 9.06 15.41 15.97
N ASN A 283 9.62 16.62 15.99
CA ASN A 283 9.08 17.73 16.81
C ASN A 283 7.70 18.19 16.33
N GLN A 284 7.39 18.09 15.04
CA GLN A 284 6.06 18.42 14.52
C GLN A 284 4.99 17.41 14.96
N LEU A 285 5.32 16.13 15.08
CA LEU A 285 4.41 15.09 15.56
C LEU A 285 4.10 15.24 17.07
N VAL A 286 5.12 15.59 17.86
CA VAL A 286 4.96 15.84 19.30
C VAL A 286 4.10 17.08 19.55
N ASN A 287 4.28 18.16 18.79
CA ASN A 287 3.50 19.38 18.93
C ASN A 287 2.05 19.19 18.48
N SER A 288 1.80 18.40 17.44
CA SER A 288 0.43 18.07 16.98
C SER A 288 -0.32 17.19 18.00
N GLY A 289 0.39 16.30 18.71
CA GLY A 289 -0.18 15.48 19.79
C GLY A 289 -0.47 16.30 21.07
N ASN A 290 0.37 17.28 21.39
CA ASN A 290 0.18 18.13 22.58
C ASN A 290 -0.93 19.16 22.43
N ILE A 291 -1.20 19.64 21.21
CA ILE A 291 -2.32 20.56 20.97
C ILE A 291 -3.66 19.86 21.23
N THR A 292 -3.79 18.59 20.86
CA THR A 292 -5.02 17.81 21.11
C THR A 292 -5.22 17.49 22.62
N MET A 293 -4.14 17.38 23.40
CA MET A 293 -4.22 17.11 24.84
C MET A 293 -4.51 18.39 25.67
N GLN A 294 -4.09 19.56 25.20
CA GLN A 294 -4.36 20.83 25.92
C GLN A 294 -5.78 21.31 25.72
N GLU A 295 -6.39 21.13 24.56
CA GLU A 295 -7.79 21.51 24.34
C GLU A 295 -8.78 20.67 25.16
N ASN A 296 -8.45 19.36 25.44
CA ASN A 296 -9.29 18.52 26.27
C ASN A 296 -9.16 18.77 27.78
N THR A 297 -8.05 19.36 28.26
CA THR A 297 -7.88 19.67 29.69
C THR A 297 -8.52 20.96 30.07
N ASP A 298 -8.64 21.93 29.18
CA ASP A 298 -9.30 23.22 29.45
C ASP A 298 -10.84 23.11 29.39
N SER A 299 -11.39 22.20 28.57
CA SER A 299 -12.84 21.95 28.54
C SER A 299 -13.35 21.17 29.78
N GLU A 300 -12.53 20.35 30.44
CA GLU A 300 -12.90 19.68 31.70
C GLU A 300 -12.81 20.63 32.93
N LYS A 301 -11.90 21.61 32.92
CA LYS A 301 -11.80 22.57 34.01
C LYS A 301 -12.95 23.57 34.01
N ASP A 302 -13.45 23.96 32.85
CA ASP A 302 -14.59 24.89 32.75
C ASP A 302 -15.92 24.23 33.14
N ASN A 303 -16.08 22.88 33.00
CA ASN A 303 -17.26 22.17 33.41
C ASN A 303 -17.30 21.88 34.92
N LEU A 304 -16.17 21.90 35.62
CA LEU A 304 -16.10 21.75 37.08
C LEU A 304 -16.32 23.05 37.85
N SER A 305 -16.04 24.19 37.24
CA SER A 305 -16.29 25.49 37.84
C SER A 305 -17.76 25.92 37.72
N LYS A 306 -18.50 25.44 36.71
CA LYS A 306 -19.94 25.76 36.55
C LYS A 306 -20.89 24.93 37.43
N LYS A 307 -20.40 23.85 38.06
CA LYS A 307 -21.19 23.01 39.00
C LYS A 307 -21.10 23.44 40.46
N ARG A 308 -20.35 24.50 40.78
CA ARG A 308 -20.21 25.02 42.17
C ARG A 308 -20.99 26.31 42.50
N ILE A 309 -21.86 26.80 41.60
CA ILE A 309 -22.65 28.02 41.80
C ILE A 309 -24.18 27.76 41.75
N ALA A 310 -24.61 26.52 42.03
CA ALA A 310 -26.01 26.19 42.18
C ALA A 310 -26.20 25.26 43.39
N LEU A 311 -26.07 25.81 44.60
CA LEU A 311 -26.66 25.38 45.87
C LEU A 311 -26.79 26.59 46.77
#